data_b17560019001e2f0de799bbd7932ff06
#
_entry.id   b17560019001e2f0de799bbd7932ff06
#
_cell.length_a   1.000
_cell.length_b   1.000
_cell.length_c   1.000
_cell.angle_alpha   90.00
_cell.angle_beta   90.00
_cell.angle_gamma   90.00
#
_symmetry.space_group_name_H-M   'P 1'
#
loop_
_entity.id
_entity.type
_entity.pdbx_description
1 polymer ?
#
loop_
_entity_poly.entity_id
_entity_poly.type
_entity_poly.pdbx_seq_one_letter_code
_entity_poly.pdbx_strand_id
1 'polypeptide(L)'
;MSSEIDLDAAAARLAGVVRRTPVLRSRLLDERVGAEVHLKAEHLQRTGAFKFRGAFNAIAALPTSIRQLGIISYSSGNHAQAVARAAQLFDVPATIVMPT
;
A
#
# COMPACT_ATOMS: atom_id res chain seq x y z
N MET A 1 -2.65 5.23 -25.10
CA MET A 1 -1.98 5.50 -23.82
C MET A 1 -1.46 4.20 -23.27
N SER A 2 -0.18 4.14 -22.98
CA SER A 2 0.39 2.96 -22.35
C SER A 2 -0.19 2.83 -20.94
N SER A 3 -0.69 1.64 -20.61
CA SER A 3 -1.15 1.28 -19.28
C SER A 3 -0.12 0.39 -18.56
N GLU A 4 1.12 0.46 -18.99
CA GLU A 4 2.17 -0.33 -18.37
C GLU A 4 2.39 0.09 -16.92
N ILE A 5 2.41 -0.91 -16.04
CA ILE A 5 2.73 -0.72 -14.64
C ILE A 5 4.25 -0.72 -14.51
N ASP A 6 4.79 0.39 -14.04
CA ASP A 6 6.23 0.51 -13.81
C ASP A 6 6.55 0.06 -12.38
N LEU A 7 6.85 -1.22 -12.23
CA LEU A 7 7.18 -1.82 -10.95
C LEU A 7 8.51 -1.33 -10.38
N ASP A 8 9.46 -1.02 -11.25
CA ASP A 8 10.78 -0.53 -10.81
C ASP A 8 10.66 0.87 -10.22
N ALA A 9 9.90 1.74 -10.86
CA ALA A 9 9.63 3.08 -10.33
C ALA A 9 8.86 3.01 -9.00
N ALA A 10 7.88 2.11 -8.90
CA ALA A 10 7.14 1.89 -7.65
C ALA A 10 8.08 1.39 -6.55
N ALA A 11 8.93 0.42 -6.83
CA ALA A 11 9.91 -0.10 -5.88
C ALA A 11 10.86 1.01 -5.38
N ALA A 12 11.30 1.88 -6.28
CA ALA A 12 12.16 3.00 -5.92
C ALA A 12 11.45 3.98 -4.97
N ARG A 13 10.18 4.30 -5.22
CA ARG A 13 9.40 5.19 -4.34
C ARG A 13 9.16 4.57 -2.96
N LEU A 14 8.99 3.26 -2.89
CA LEU A 14 8.69 2.54 -1.65
C LEU A 14 9.93 2.21 -0.83
N ALA A 15 11.12 2.27 -1.42
CA ALA A 15 12.37 1.93 -0.75
C ALA A 15 12.57 2.76 0.52
N GLY A 16 12.86 2.08 1.63
CA GLY A 16 13.08 2.73 2.92
C GLY A 16 11.81 3.22 3.62
N VAL A 17 10.64 3.12 2.98
CA VAL A 17 9.35 3.56 3.55
C VAL A 17 8.52 2.37 3.99
N VAL A 18 8.32 1.39 3.10
CA VAL A 18 7.56 0.19 3.45
C VAL A 18 8.42 -0.79 4.24
N ARG A 19 7.76 -1.59 5.06
CA ARG A 19 8.42 -2.70 5.75
C ARG A 19 8.65 -3.84 4.77
N ARG A 20 9.83 -4.43 4.84
CA ARG A 20 10.12 -5.65 4.10
C ARG A 20 9.53 -6.83 4.87
N THR A 21 8.31 -7.20 4.53
CA THR A 21 7.60 -8.27 5.24
C THR A 21 8.11 -9.65 4.84
N PRO A 22 8.10 -10.63 5.76
CA PRO A 22 8.57 -11.98 5.46
C PRO A 22 7.61 -12.72 4.54
N VAL A 23 8.14 -13.75 3.88
CA VAL A 23 7.35 -14.72 3.13
C VAL A 23 7.32 -16.01 3.97
N LEU A 24 6.13 -16.46 4.31
CA LEU A 24 5.90 -17.61 5.18
C LEU A 24 5.45 -18.83 4.37
N ARG A 25 5.78 -20.00 4.89
CA ARG A 25 5.36 -21.29 4.35
C ARG A 25 4.60 -22.06 5.43
N SER A 26 3.64 -22.89 5.01
CA SER A 26 2.92 -23.79 5.88
C SER A 26 2.85 -25.17 5.23
N ARG A 27 3.45 -26.17 5.87
CA ARG A 27 3.41 -27.54 5.37
C ARG A 27 1.97 -28.05 5.26
N LEU A 28 1.15 -27.77 6.24
CA LEU A 28 -0.26 -28.18 6.23
C LEU A 28 -1.03 -27.56 5.07
N LEU A 29 -0.80 -26.28 4.78
CA LEU A 29 -1.45 -25.60 3.66
C LEU A 29 -0.97 -26.19 2.32
N ASP A 30 0.33 -26.42 2.18
CA ASP A 30 0.90 -27.02 0.96
C ASP A 30 0.28 -28.39 0.68
N GLU A 31 0.16 -29.24 1.71
CA GLU A 31 -0.48 -30.53 1.58
C GLU A 31 -1.95 -30.45 1.18
N ARG A 32 -2.68 -29.50 1.76
CA ARG A 32 -4.11 -29.27 1.45
C ARG A 32 -4.33 -28.82 0.01
N VAL A 33 -3.47 -27.95 -0.48
CA VAL A 33 -3.57 -27.34 -1.80
C VAL A 33 -2.93 -28.22 -2.89
N GLY A 34 -1.96 -29.04 -2.53
CA GLY A 34 -1.18 -29.83 -3.48
C GLY A 34 -0.15 -29.02 -4.24
N ALA A 35 0.34 -27.93 -3.65
CA ALA A 35 1.31 -27.03 -4.27
C ALA A 35 2.11 -26.31 -3.19
N GLU A 36 3.24 -25.69 -3.59
CA GLU A 36 3.99 -24.79 -2.73
C GLU A 36 3.26 -23.46 -2.63
N VAL A 37 2.85 -23.08 -1.43
CA VAL A 37 2.16 -21.80 -1.18
C VAL A 37 3.10 -20.88 -0.40
N HIS A 38 3.33 -19.69 -0.94
CA HIS A 38 4.13 -18.65 -0.33
C HIS A 38 3.21 -17.51 0.14
N LEU A 39 3.23 -17.22 1.43
CA LEU A 39 2.37 -16.22 2.06
C LEU A 39 3.20 -14.97 2.36
N LYS A 40 3.01 -13.93 1.59
CA LYS A 40 3.61 -12.61 1.87
C LYS A 40 2.88 -11.98 3.06
N ALA A 41 3.58 -11.83 4.18
CA ALA A 41 2.96 -11.44 5.46
C ALA A 41 2.67 -9.94 5.54
N GLU A 42 1.78 -9.44 4.67
CA GLU A 42 1.44 -8.01 4.60
C GLU A 42 0.56 -7.53 5.76
N HIS A 43 0.08 -8.41 6.62
CA HIS A 43 -0.50 -8.01 7.91
C HIS A 43 0.54 -7.38 8.85
N LEU A 44 1.83 -7.57 8.56
CA LEU A 44 2.95 -6.93 9.26
C LEU A 44 3.40 -5.62 8.60
N GLN A 45 2.80 -5.25 7.47
CA GLN A 45 3.08 -4.00 6.79
C GLN A 45 2.57 -2.81 7.60
N ARG A 46 3.02 -1.59 7.27
CA ARG A 46 2.48 -0.37 7.84
C ARG A 46 0.97 -0.35 7.66
N THR A 47 0.25 0.08 8.66
CA THR A 47 -1.22 0.05 8.78
C THR A 47 -1.83 -1.36 8.78
N GLY A 48 -1.02 -2.40 8.85
CA GLY A 48 -1.48 -3.78 9.01
C GLY A 48 -2.06 -4.43 7.77
N ALA A 49 -1.81 -3.87 6.57
CA ALA A 49 -2.34 -4.40 5.32
C ALA A 49 -1.48 -3.97 4.13
N PHE A 50 -1.61 -4.70 3.02
CA PHE A 50 -0.84 -4.41 1.79
C PHE A 50 -1.20 -3.07 1.15
N LYS A 51 -2.35 -2.51 1.45
CA LYS A 51 -2.86 -1.27 0.84
C LYS A 51 -1.94 -0.07 1.01
N PHE A 52 -1.12 -0.05 2.07
CA PHE A 52 -0.17 1.03 2.29
C PHE A 52 0.83 1.18 1.12
N ARG A 53 1.24 0.08 0.48
CA ARG A 53 2.15 0.13 -0.68
C ARG A 53 1.56 0.96 -1.81
N GLY A 54 0.35 0.63 -2.23
CA GLY A 54 -0.32 1.34 -3.32
C GLY A 54 -0.65 2.79 -2.97
N ALA A 55 -1.14 3.03 -1.77
CA ALA A 55 -1.49 4.38 -1.33
C ALA A 55 -0.25 5.28 -1.30
N PHE A 56 0.83 4.84 -0.69
CA PHE A 56 2.07 5.61 -0.65
C PHE A 56 2.63 5.85 -2.05
N ASN A 57 2.70 4.80 -2.87
CA ASN A 57 3.22 4.92 -4.24
C ASN A 57 2.41 5.92 -5.07
N ALA A 58 1.09 5.87 -4.99
CA ALA A 58 0.22 6.78 -5.74
C ALA A 58 0.44 8.25 -5.33
N ILE A 59 0.52 8.50 -4.03
CA ILE A 59 0.74 9.86 -3.52
C ILE A 59 2.16 10.34 -3.85
N ALA A 60 3.16 9.48 -3.71
CA ALA A 60 4.55 9.80 -4.06
C ALA A 60 4.72 10.12 -5.54
N ALA A 61 3.94 9.51 -6.42
CA ALA A 61 4.00 9.74 -7.86
C ALA A 61 3.36 11.06 -8.29
N LEU A 62 2.57 11.70 -7.43
CA LEU A 62 1.96 12.98 -7.76
C LEU A 62 3.02 14.10 -7.80
N PRO A 63 2.90 15.06 -8.74
CA PRO A 63 3.71 16.27 -8.67
C PRO A 63 3.52 16.98 -7.31
N THR A 64 4.57 17.57 -6.78
CA THR A 64 4.52 18.23 -5.47
C THR A 64 3.42 19.28 -5.40
N SER A 65 3.22 20.06 -6.46
CA SER A 65 2.19 21.10 -6.52
C SER A 65 0.77 20.52 -6.40
N ILE A 66 0.54 19.33 -6.94
CA ILE A 66 -0.75 18.64 -6.85
C ILE A 66 -0.91 18.02 -5.47
N ARG A 67 0.13 17.36 -4.97
CA ARG A 67 0.11 16.73 -3.65
C ARG A 67 -0.21 17.74 -2.55
N GLN A 68 0.33 18.94 -2.63
CA GLN A 68 0.12 19.99 -1.64
C GLN A 68 -1.34 20.47 -1.54
N LEU A 69 -2.15 20.22 -2.56
CA LEU A 69 -3.59 20.52 -2.52
C LEU A 69 -4.35 19.60 -1.57
N GLY A 70 -3.73 18.51 -1.18
CA GLY A 70 -4.35 17.51 -0.32
C GLY A 70 -4.86 16.31 -1.08
N ILE A 71 -5.22 15.26 -0.33
CA ILE A 71 -5.67 13.98 -0.87
C ILE A 71 -7.10 13.76 -0.43
N ILE A 72 -7.94 13.33 -1.35
CA ILE A 72 -9.30 12.88 -1.05
C ILE A 72 -9.48 11.45 -1.52
N SER A 73 -10.13 10.64 -0.72
CA SER A 73 -10.45 9.26 -1.04
C SER A 73 -11.73 8.83 -0.34
N TYR A 74 -12.23 7.67 -0.67
CA TYR A 74 -13.38 7.09 0.01
C TYR A 74 -13.09 5.64 0.37
N SER A 75 -13.29 5.29 1.61
CA SER A 75 -13.11 3.94 2.13
C SER A 75 -13.45 3.93 3.61
N SER A 76 -13.87 2.80 4.14
CA SER A 76 -14.09 2.62 5.58
C SER A 76 -13.12 1.63 6.21
N GLY A 77 -12.14 1.14 5.47
CA GLY A 77 -11.28 0.05 5.93
C GLY A 77 -9.79 0.31 5.69
N ASN A 78 -9.10 -0.71 5.18
CA ASN A 78 -7.65 -0.71 5.03
C ASN A 78 -7.14 0.38 4.09
N HIS A 79 -7.86 0.68 3.02
CA HIS A 79 -7.47 1.74 2.10
C HIS A 79 -7.55 3.12 2.77
N ALA A 80 -8.58 3.36 3.59
CA ALA A 80 -8.71 4.60 4.35
C ALA A 80 -7.50 4.83 5.25
N GLN A 81 -7.11 3.82 6.01
CA GLN A 81 -5.96 3.87 6.90
C GLN A 81 -4.66 4.09 6.14
N ALA A 82 -4.50 3.39 5.01
CA ALA A 82 -3.30 3.49 4.17
C ALA A 82 -3.15 4.90 3.59
N VAL A 83 -4.21 5.48 3.05
CA VAL A 83 -4.20 6.84 2.49
C VAL A 83 -3.90 7.87 3.57
N ALA A 84 -4.56 7.76 4.72
CA ALA A 84 -4.34 8.68 5.84
C ALA A 84 -2.88 8.64 6.32
N ARG A 85 -2.31 7.45 6.48
CA ARG A 85 -0.91 7.31 6.92
C ARG A 85 0.08 7.82 5.87
N ALA A 86 -0.15 7.49 4.61
CA ALA A 86 0.71 7.96 3.52
C ALA A 86 0.68 9.48 3.40
N ALA A 87 -0.50 10.09 3.46
CA ALA A 87 -0.63 11.55 3.44
C ALA A 87 0.09 12.20 4.62
N GLN A 88 0.00 11.60 5.80
CA GLN A 88 0.70 12.07 6.99
C GLN A 88 2.22 12.10 6.77
N LEU A 89 2.77 11.06 6.13
CA LEU A 89 4.21 10.99 5.86
C LEU A 89 4.68 12.06 4.88
N PHE A 90 3.80 12.55 4.01
CA PHE A 90 4.07 13.66 3.10
C PHE A 90 3.69 15.02 3.69
N ASP A 91 3.16 15.04 4.91
CA ASP A 91 2.68 16.26 5.57
C ASP A 91 1.66 17.01 4.71
N VAL A 92 0.71 16.27 4.13
CA VAL A 92 -0.39 16.84 3.35
C VAL A 92 -1.74 16.45 3.98
N PRO A 93 -2.77 17.32 3.87
CA PRO A 93 -4.08 16.98 4.40
C PRO A 93 -4.74 15.86 3.62
N ALA A 94 -5.48 15.01 4.32
CA ALA A 94 -6.26 13.94 3.71
C ALA A 94 -7.69 13.99 4.20
N THR A 95 -8.63 13.84 3.29
CA THR A 95 -10.05 13.73 3.58
C THR A 95 -10.53 12.38 3.13
N ILE A 96 -11.07 11.60 4.06
CA ILE A 96 -11.59 10.27 3.77
C ILE A 96 -13.10 10.27 3.96
N VAL A 97 -13.82 9.99 2.88
CA VAL A 97 -15.27 9.87 2.91
C VAL A 97 -15.63 8.45 3.30
N MET A 98 -16.45 8.29 4.32
CA MET A 98 -16.87 7.00 4.85
C MET A 98 -18.37 6.92 4.94
N PRO A 99 -18.99 5.72 4.81
CA PRO A 99 -20.40 5.54 5.12
C PRO A 99 -20.63 5.70 6.62
N THR A 100 -21.81 6.17 6.96
CA THR A 100 -22.25 6.28 8.36
C THR A 100 -22.65 4.93 8.94
#